data_9fa941e85d697a5de5664ec5eb3d14f9
#
_entry.id   9fa941e85d697a5de5664ec5eb3d14f9
#
_cell.length_a   1.000
_cell.length_b   1.000
_cell.length_c   1.000
_cell.angle_alpha   90.00
_cell.angle_beta   90.00
_cell.angle_gamma   90.00
#
_symmetry.space_group_name_H-M   'P 1'
#
loop_
_entity.id
_entity.type
_entity.pdbx_description
1 polymer ?
#
loop_
_entity_poly.entity_id
_entity_poly.type
_entity_poly.pdbx_seq_one_letter_code
_entity_poly.pdbx_strand_id
1 'polypeptide(L)'
;MNRRHFISAAALALFIGAYTPLHAQDTQLGASELAELFTRNTAEGVWDGMAYKSYFGPDGVTIYDPQDGDMLVGKWRINAETGEYESFWDAIGWTSYAVLRTQTGYAWRRNGKTYPFTLVEGRHVSQ
;
A
#
# COMPACT_ATOMS: atom_id res chain seq x y z
N MET A 1 -47.71 37.06 -39.11
CA MET A 1 -47.29 36.63 -38.91
C MET A 1 -46.36 36.35 -38.21
N ASN A 2 -46.10 36.20 -37.69
CA ASN A 2 -45.22 36.02 -37.04
C ASN A 2 -44.61 35.04 -36.63
N ARG A 3 -43.98 34.77 -36.54
CA ARG A 3 -43.26 33.86 -36.22
C ARG A 3 -42.40 33.80 -35.32
N ARG A 4 -42.21 33.39 -34.79
CA ARG A 4 -41.42 33.33 -33.90
C ARG A 4 -40.61 32.36 -33.78
N HIS A 5 -39.90 32.25 -33.55
CA HIS A 5 -39.01 31.37 -33.42
C HIS A 5 -38.39 31.21 -32.27
N PHE A 6 -38.19 30.53 -31.84
CA PHE A 6 -37.57 30.26 -30.82
C PHE A 6 -36.59 29.53 -30.81
N ILE A 7 -35.72 29.58 -30.60
CA ILE A 7 -34.65 29.08 -30.48
C ILE A 7 -34.39 28.51 -29.31
N SER A 8 -34.42 27.61 -29.22
CA SER A 8 -34.12 26.98 -28.17
C SER A 8 -32.81 26.80 -27.90
N ALA A 9 -32.40 27.27 -27.18
CA ALA A 9 -31.20 27.16 -26.88
C ALA A 9 -30.86 26.00 -26.24
N ALA A 10 -30.25 25.43 -26.61
CA ALA A 10 -29.91 24.30 -26.10
C ALA A 10 -29.01 24.38 -25.08
N ALA A 11 -29.30 24.16 -24.19
CA ALA A 11 -28.47 24.24 -23.21
C ALA A 11 -27.52 23.28 -23.18
N LEU A 12 -26.69 23.40 -23.21
CA LEU A 12 -25.77 22.62 -23.19
C LEU A 12 -25.27 22.28 -21.98
N ALA A 13 -25.46 21.61 -21.50
CA ALA A 13 -25.04 21.16 -20.42
C ALA A 13 -23.80 20.76 -20.39
N LEU A 14 -23.20 21.23 -19.98
CA LEU A 14 -22.06 20.91 -19.94
C LEU A 14 -21.66 20.29 -18.85
N PHE A 15 -21.51 19.41 -18.68
CA PHE A 15 -21.06 18.76 -17.73
C PHE A 15 -19.86 18.71 -17.53
N ILE A 16 -19.21 19.38 -17.50
CA ILE A 16 -18.06 19.37 -17.36
C ILE A 16 -17.62 19.12 -16.14
N GLY A 17 -17.97 19.45 -15.45
CA GLY A 17 -17.37 19.44 -14.43
C GLY A 17 -17.11 18.43 -13.62
N ALA A 18 -17.58 17.60 -13.69
CA ALA A 18 -17.43 16.72 -12.87
C ALA A 18 -16.29 15.99 -12.88
N TYR A 19 -15.32 16.38 -13.06
CA TYR A 19 -14.32 15.61 -13.05
C TYR A 19 -13.71 15.54 -11.85
N THR A 20 -14.02 14.89 -10.96
CA THR A 20 -13.21 14.56 -9.94
C THR A 20 -12.16 13.81 -10.48
N PRO A 21 -11.09 14.10 -10.21
CA PRO A 21 -10.03 13.38 -10.64
C PRO A 21 -10.11 12.11 -9.96
N LEU A 22 -9.99 11.22 -10.66
CA LEU A 22 -10.03 10.07 -10.12
C LEU A 22 -8.89 9.79 -9.41
N HIS A 23 -8.86 9.99 -8.27
CA HIS A 23 -7.87 9.46 -7.51
C HIS A 23 -8.18 8.05 -7.51
N ALA A 24 -7.32 7.34 -7.98
CA ALA A 24 -7.48 5.95 -7.84
C ALA A 24 -7.56 5.72 -6.39
N GLN A 25 -8.61 5.20 -5.96
CA GLN A 25 -8.74 4.96 -4.61
C GLN A 25 -7.78 3.91 -4.23
N ASP A 26 -7.15 4.05 -3.11
CA ASP A 26 -6.31 3.03 -2.56
C ASP A 26 -7.16 1.80 -2.30
N THR A 27 -6.65 0.67 -2.66
CA THR A 27 -7.36 -0.59 -2.51
C THR A 27 -6.63 -1.48 -1.53
N GLN A 28 -7.34 -1.99 -0.56
CA GLN A 28 -6.72 -2.91 0.39
C GLN A 28 -6.52 -4.26 -0.29
N LEU A 29 -5.32 -4.80 -0.19
CA LEU A 29 -5.00 -6.07 -0.79
C LEU A 29 -5.44 -7.21 0.10
N GLY A 30 -5.79 -8.32 -0.50
CA GLY A 30 -6.22 -9.48 0.25
C GLY A 30 -5.10 -10.47 0.51
N ALA A 31 -5.42 -11.52 1.25
CA ALA A 31 -4.42 -12.44 1.75
C ALA A 31 -3.61 -13.12 0.66
N SER A 32 -4.25 -13.62 -0.38
CA SER A 32 -3.49 -14.35 -1.39
C SER A 32 -2.62 -13.41 -2.22
N GLU A 33 -3.08 -12.19 -2.46
CA GLU A 33 -2.26 -11.23 -3.15
C GLU A 33 -1.03 -10.87 -2.33
N LEU A 34 -1.20 -10.69 -1.03
CA LEU A 34 -0.08 -10.33 -0.17
C LEU A 34 0.96 -11.43 -0.10
N ALA A 35 0.52 -12.67 -0.04
CA ALA A 35 1.46 -13.78 0.01
C ALA A 35 2.32 -13.80 -1.24
N GLU A 36 1.72 -13.57 -2.40
CA GLU A 36 2.48 -13.56 -3.62
C GLU A 36 3.39 -12.36 -3.74
N LEU A 37 2.93 -11.21 -3.33
CA LEU A 37 3.72 -10.01 -3.47
C LEU A 37 4.90 -9.98 -2.53
N PHE A 38 4.73 -10.50 -1.32
CA PHE A 38 5.77 -10.36 -0.34
C PHE A 38 6.80 -11.47 -0.36
N THR A 39 6.40 -12.69 -0.61
CA THR A 39 7.30 -13.83 -0.49
C THR A 39 8.53 -13.66 -1.39
N ARG A 40 9.70 -13.65 -0.78
CA ARG A 40 11.00 -13.54 -1.46
C ARG A 40 11.28 -12.15 -2.02
N ASN A 41 10.54 -11.15 -1.62
CA ASN A 41 10.73 -9.78 -2.09
C ASN A 41 11.06 -8.84 -0.92
N THR A 42 11.45 -7.62 -1.25
CA THR A 42 11.89 -6.64 -0.26
C THR A 42 11.03 -5.39 -0.37
N ALA A 43 10.51 -4.92 0.76
CA ALA A 43 9.83 -3.65 0.82
C ALA A 43 10.83 -2.55 1.16
N GLU A 44 10.69 -1.40 0.52
CA GLU A 44 11.56 -0.26 0.80
C GLU A 44 10.70 0.95 1.08
N GLY A 45 10.96 1.64 2.13
CA GLY A 45 10.17 2.81 2.49
C GLY A 45 10.81 3.61 3.59
N VAL A 46 10.01 4.48 4.20
CA VAL A 46 10.45 5.31 5.31
C VAL A 46 9.43 5.14 6.41
N TRP A 47 9.88 4.83 7.60
CA TRP A 47 9.00 4.68 8.75
C TRP A 47 9.49 5.63 9.83
N ASP A 48 8.62 6.57 10.21
CA ASP A 48 8.94 7.58 11.21
C ASP A 48 10.28 8.27 10.92
N GLY A 49 10.48 8.62 9.67
CA GLY A 49 11.67 9.36 9.27
C GLY A 49 12.90 8.53 8.99
N MET A 50 12.81 7.21 9.18
CA MET A 50 13.96 6.34 8.98
C MET A 50 13.74 5.46 7.77
N ALA A 51 14.64 5.52 6.81
CA ALA A 51 14.57 4.63 5.65
C ALA A 51 14.86 3.21 6.08
N TYR A 52 14.18 2.26 5.49
CA TYR A 52 14.34 0.86 5.83
C TYR A 52 14.14 -0.02 4.61
N LYS A 53 14.62 -1.25 4.73
CA LYS A 53 14.29 -2.33 3.81
C LYS A 53 13.84 -3.51 4.66
N SER A 54 12.82 -4.20 4.18
CA SER A 54 12.32 -5.39 4.87
C SER A 54 12.21 -6.53 3.89
N TYR A 55 12.87 -7.63 4.16
CA TYR A 55 12.81 -8.81 3.30
C TYR A 55 11.87 -9.83 3.91
N PHE A 56 11.06 -10.47 3.08
CA PHE A 56 10.06 -11.45 3.53
C PHE A 56 10.44 -12.83 3.00
N GLY A 57 11.03 -13.62 3.85
CA GLY A 57 11.50 -14.95 3.47
C GLY A 57 10.38 -15.96 3.31
N PRO A 58 10.55 -16.94 2.44
CA PRO A 58 9.52 -17.97 2.23
C PRO A 58 9.33 -18.89 3.43
N ASP A 59 10.25 -18.85 4.38
CA ASP A 59 10.16 -19.65 5.59
C ASP A 59 9.45 -18.91 6.72
N GLY A 60 8.89 -17.75 6.47
CA GLY A 60 8.20 -17.00 7.52
C GLY A 60 9.12 -16.11 8.34
N VAL A 61 10.38 -15.94 7.90
CA VAL A 61 11.31 -15.05 8.57
C VAL A 61 11.33 -13.72 7.84
N THR A 62 11.36 -12.63 8.57
CA THR A 62 11.51 -11.31 7.97
C THR A 62 12.74 -10.63 8.55
N ILE A 63 13.41 -9.85 7.72
CA ILE A 63 14.60 -9.14 8.13
C ILE A 63 14.33 -7.66 7.93
N TYR A 64 14.42 -6.89 9.00
CA TYR A 64 14.22 -5.45 8.96
C TYR A 64 15.58 -4.80 9.01
N ASP A 65 15.91 -4.04 7.98
CA ASP A 65 17.23 -3.45 7.81
C ASP A 65 17.08 -1.93 7.74
N PRO A 66 17.11 -1.23 8.86
CA PRO A 66 17.01 0.22 8.84
C PRO A 66 18.31 0.85 8.38
N GLN A 67 18.22 2.02 7.79
CA GLN A 67 19.40 2.70 7.29
C GLN A 67 20.36 2.99 8.43
N ASP A 68 19.84 3.37 9.58
CA ASP A 68 20.66 3.58 10.76
C ASP A 68 20.15 2.65 11.83
N GLY A 69 21.01 1.87 12.39
CA GLY A 69 20.62 0.94 13.45
C GLY A 69 20.87 -0.49 13.05
N ASP A 70 20.59 -1.38 13.96
CA ASP A 70 20.88 -2.78 13.74
C ASP A 70 19.79 -3.48 12.97
N MET A 71 20.19 -4.45 12.19
CA MET A 71 19.22 -5.30 11.55
C MET A 71 18.51 -6.14 12.57
N LEU A 72 17.23 -6.33 12.37
CA LEU A 72 16.43 -7.17 13.25
C LEU A 72 15.85 -8.32 12.46
N VAL A 73 15.77 -9.47 13.11
CA VAL A 73 15.18 -10.66 12.51
C VAL A 73 13.90 -10.97 13.26
N GLY A 74 12.83 -11.15 12.54
CA GLY A 74 11.54 -11.45 13.14
C GLY A 74 10.80 -12.49 12.32
N LYS A 75 9.50 -12.55 12.51
CA LYS A 75 8.65 -13.47 11.78
C LYS A 75 7.57 -12.70 11.06
N TRP A 76 7.08 -13.25 9.98
CA TRP A 76 5.95 -12.61 9.28
C TRP A 76 4.96 -13.68 8.82
N ARG A 77 3.75 -13.26 8.65
CA ARG A 77 2.71 -14.13 8.15
C ARG A 77 1.58 -13.25 7.59
N ILE A 78 0.69 -13.85 6.83
CA ILE A 78 -0.51 -13.19 6.38
C ILE A 78 -1.68 -13.83 7.13
N ASN A 79 -2.51 -13.00 7.71
CA ASN A 79 -3.68 -13.49 8.41
C ASN A 79 -4.76 -13.76 7.38
N ALA A 80 -5.09 -15.02 7.17
CA ALA A 80 -6.05 -15.39 6.13
C ALA A 80 -7.45 -14.88 6.42
N GLU A 81 -7.77 -14.65 7.67
CA GLU A 81 -9.11 -14.19 8.00
C GLU A 81 -9.29 -12.69 7.83
N THR A 82 -8.29 -11.91 8.16
CA THR A 82 -8.42 -10.46 8.07
C THR A 82 -7.81 -9.92 6.80
N GLY A 83 -6.94 -10.69 6.13
CA GLY A 83 -6.23 -10.20 4.96
C GLY A 83 -5.09 -9.29 5.32
N GLU A 84 -4.69 -9.26 6.57
CA GLU A 84 -3.63 -8.34 6.99
C GLU A 84 -2.28 -9.01 7.09
N TYR A 85 -1.25 -8.22 6.88
CA TYR A 85 0.11 -8.64 7.10
C TYR A 85 0.39 -8.53 8.60
N GLU A 86 1.11 -9.51 9.14
CA GLU A 86 1.48 -9.48 10.54
C GLU A 86 2.95 -9.78 10.69
N SER A 87 3.61 -9.04 11.57
CA SER A 87 5.02 -9.30 11.90
C SER A 87 5.19 -9.48 13.39
N PHE A 88 6.18 -10.29 13.76
CA PHE A 88 6.47 -10.56 15.15
C PHE A 88 7.89 -10.10 15.45
N TRP A 89 8.02 -9.33 16.52
CA TRP A 89 9.31 -8.85 17.00
C TRP A 89 9.35 -9.10 18.51
N ASP A 90 10.49 -9.55 18.99
CA ASP A 90 10.59 -9.93 20.42
C ASP A 90 10.09 -8.82 21.34
N ALA A 91 10.35 -7.60 21.01
CA ALA A 91 10.00 -6.50 21.91
C ALA A 91 8.51 -6.20 21.97
N ILE A 92 7.77 -6.48 20.90
CA ILE A 92 6.38 -6.04 20.83
C ILE A 92 5.39 -7.12 20.44
N GLY A 93 5.84 -8.30 20.07
CA GLY A 93 4.94 -9.39 19.70
C GLY A 93 4.36 -9.20 18.29
N TRP A 94 3.23 -9.83 18.02
CA TRP A 94 2.59 -9.75 16.71
C TRP A 94 1.91 -8.40 16.53
N THR A 95 2.14 -7.81 15.38
CA THR A 95 1.58 -6.51 15.03
C THR A 95 0.98 -6.62 13.62
N SER A 96 -0.22 -6.10 13.43
CA SER A 96 -0.96 -6.23 12.19
C SER A 96 -1.00 -4.94 11.40
N TYR A 97 -0.95 -5.06 10.08
CA TYR A 97 -1.03 -3.92 9.19
C TYR A 97 -1.90 -4.26 8.00
N ALA A 98 -2.75 -3.36 7.59
CA ALA A 98 -3.40 -3.48 6.29
C ALA A 98 -2.40 -3.04 5.24
N VAL A 99 -2.46 -3.62 4.07
CA VAL A 99 -1.60 -3.21 2.95
C VAL A 99 -2.47 -2.69 1.84
N LEU A 100 -2.17 -1.53 1.37
CA LEU A 100 -2.94 -0.88 0.31
C LEU A 100 -2.13 -0.83 -0.97
N ARG A 101 -2.82 -0.96 -2.09
CA ARG A 101 -2.24 -0.65 -3.38
C ARG A 101 -2.58 0.81 -3.64
N THR A 102 -1.57 1.60 -3.98
CA THR A 102 -1.74 3.03 -4.20
C THR A 102 -1.35 3.39 -5.62
N GLN A 103 -1.48 4.64 -6.00
CA GLN A 103 -1.07 5.06 -7.34
C GLN A 103 0.41 4.91 -7.57
N THR A 104 1.21 5.00 -6.54
CA THR A 104 2.67 4.98 -6.70
C THR A 104 3.31 3.71 -6.18
N GLY A 105 2.51 2.77 -5.72
CA GLY A 105 3.06 1.52 -5.21
C GLY A 105 2.17 0.95 -4.14
N TYR A 106 2.66 0.92 -2.93
CA TYR A 106 1.93 0.31 -1.82
C TYR A 106 2.03 1.18 -0.57
N ALA A 107 1.23 0.88 0.42
CA ALA A 107 1.34 1.54 1.72
C ALA A 107 0.91 0.61 2.82
N TRP A 108 1.61 0.67 3.93
CA TRP A 108 1.15 0.05 5.17
C TRP A 108 0.13 0.98 5.80
N ARG A 109 -0.90 0.42 6.40
CA ARG A 109 -1.84 1.25 7.17
C ARG A 109 -2.00 0.67 8.55
N ARG A 110 -1.83 1.50 9.55
CA ARG A 110 -2.00 1.09 10.92
C ARG A 110 -2.40 2.29 11.75
N ASN A 111 -3.39 2.13 12.59
CA ASN A 111 -3.88 3.19 13.48
C ASN A 111 -4.23 4.47 12.71
N GLY A 112 -4.83 4.31 11.54
CA GLY A 112 -5.27 5.47 10.77
C GLY A 112 -4.19 6.19 10.00
N LYS A 113 -2.95 5.71 10.07
CA LYS A 113 -1.84 6.31 9.33
C LYS A 113 -1.39 5.42 8.22
N THR A 114 -0.93 6.00 7.14
CA THR A 114 -0.39 5.25 6.02
C THR A 114 1.07 5.59 5.82
N TYR A 115 1.84 4.56 5.44
CA TYR A 115 3.26 4.69 5.25
C TYR A 115 3.60 4.08 3.90
N PRO A 116 3.89 4.90 2.89
CA PRO A 116 4.15 4.39 1.55
C PRO A 116 5.40 3.53 1.49
N PHE A 117 5.37 2.52 0.65
CA PHE A 117 6.55 1.71 0.37
C PHE A 117 6.46 1.17 -1.05
N THR A 118 7.59 0.69 -1.56
CA THR A 118 7.65 0.02 -2.84
C THR A 118 8.18 -1.40 -2.62
N LEU A 119 7.91 -2.29 -3.54
CA LEU A 119 8.42 -3.65 -3.48
C LEU A 119 9.47 -3.83 -4.56
N VAL A 120 10.56 -4.45 -4.18
CA VAL A 120 11.64 -4.78 -5.08
C VAL A 120 11.76 -6.29 -5.10
N GLU A 121 11.84 -6.85 -6.27
CA GLU A 121 11.93 -8.27 -6.41
C GLU A 121 13.24 -8.77 -5.83
N GLY A 122 13.20 -9.85 -5.09
CA GLY A 122 14.39 -10.47 -4.53
C GLY A 122 14.79 -9.92 -3.17
N ARG A 123 15.90 -10.43 -2.68
CA ARG A 123 16.40 -10.08 -1.37
C ARG A 123 17.40 -8.93 -1.49
N HIS A 124 17.09 -7.83 -0.86
CA HIS A 124 17.91 -6.62 -0.94
C HIS A 124 18.32 -6.08 0.43
N VAL A 125 18.34 -6.91 1.45
CA VAL A 125 18.82 -6.51 2.76
C VAL A 125 20.25 -7.00 2.92
N SER A 126 20.98 -6.35 3.80
CA SER A 126 22.34 -6.70 4.00
C SER A 126 22.41 -8.01 4.70
N GLN A 127 23.12 -8.91 4.18
CA GLN A 127 23.36 -10.11 4.76
C GLN A 127 22.34 -10.90 5.13
#